data_2b7514eadb4af74e1d48f9086e45bb01
#
_entry.id   2b7514eadb4af74e1d48f9086e45bb01
#
_cell.length_a   1.000
_cell.length_b   1.000
_cell.length_c   1.000
_cell.angle_alpha   90.00
_cell.angle_beta   90.00
_cell.angle_gamma   90.00
#
_symmetry.space_group_name_H-M   'P 1'
#
loop_
_entity.id
_entity.type
_entity.pdbx_description
1 polymer ?
#
loop_
_entity_poly.entity_id
_entity_poly.type
_entity_poly.pdbx_seq_one_letter_code
_entity_poly.pdbx_strand_id
1 'polypeptide(L)'
;VWAVCFVYFNRQNQIMEQAILQINAYLDGDRNARIECDNEGELYRLLHSINSLAAVLNAHADNELREKEFLKNTISDISHQLKTPLAALNIYNGLLQDEDIEVSSVKEFAGLSEQELDRIETLVQSLLKITRLDAGAIVLEKNAENVADMMRDIELHFAYRARQEKKEIILSGSDHLSLFCDRDWLNEAIDNIVKNAFDHTESGATIRVAWKELPSGVQIVITDN
;
A
#
# COMPACT_ATOMS: atom_id res chain seq x y z
N VAL A 1 -43.29 -40.46 -27.14
CA VAL A 1 -42.02 -40.61 -26.41
C VAL A 1 -40.86 -40.19 -27.28
N TRP A 2 -40.65 -40.75 -28.50
CA TRP A 2 -39.52 -40.42 -29.38
C TRP A 2 -39.43 -38.92 -29.77
N ALA A 3 -40.52 -38.26 -30.06
CA ALA A 3 -40.54 -36.85 -30.41
C ALA A 3 -40.13 -35.93 -29.23
N VAL A 4 -40.54 -36.28 -28.01
CA VAL A 4 -40.14 -35.55 -26.78
C VAL A 4 -38.65 -35.69 -26.52
N CYS A 5 -38.12 -36.91 -26.63
CA CYS A 5 -36.70 -37.15 -26.46
C CYS A 5 -35.87 -36.39 -27.53
N PHE A 6 -36.34 -36.40 -28.79
CA PHE A 6 -35.64 -35.70 -29.86
C PHE A 6 -35.62 -34.18 -29.61
N VAL A 7 -36.74 -33.59 -29.20
CA VAL A 7 -36.81 -32.15 -28.88
C VAL A 7 -35.91 -31.82 -27.68
N TYR A 8 -35.90 -32.67 -26.66
CA TYR A 8 -35.05 -32.51 -25.49
C TYR A 8 -33.56 -32.55 -25.87
N PHE A 9 -33.12 -33.56 -26.64
CA PHE A 9 -31.73 -33.67 -27.09
C PHE A 9 -31.30 -32.51 -27.97
N ASN A 10 -32.15 -32.08 -28.89
CA ASN A 10 -31.85 -30.95 -29.76
C ASN A 10 -31.70 -29.64 -28.99
N ARG A 11 -32.51 -29.43 -27.96
CA ARG A 11 -32.41 -28.26 -27.05
C ARG A 11 -31.12 -28.30 -26.24
N GLN A 12 -30.72 -29.48 -25.73
CA GLN A 12 -29.47 -29.65 -25.02
C GLN A 12 -28.24 -29.35 -25.90
N ASN A 13 -28.25 -29.83 -27.15
CA ASN A 13 -27.19 -29.55 -28.12
C ASN A 13 -27.07 -28.05 -28.41
N GLN A 14 -28.18 -27.34 -28.60
CA GLN A 14 -28.14 -25.89 -28.84
C GLN A 14 -27.57 -25.12 -27.65
N ILE A 15 -27.90 -25.50 -26.41
CA ILE A 15 -27.32 -24.90 -25.21
C ILE A 15 -25.80 -25.13 -25.14
N MET A 16 -25.37 -26.35 -25.47
CA MET A 16 -23.92 -26.66 -25.48
C MET A 16 -23.17 -25.89 -26.58
N GLU A 17 -23.75 -25.74 -27.78
CA GLU A 17 -23.16 -24.93 -28.85
C GLU A 17 -23.03 -23.45 -28.45
N GLN A 18 -24.08 -22.88 -27.85
CA GLN A 18 -24.03 -21.52 -27.32
C GLN A 18 -22.99 -21.37 -26.21
N ALA A 19 -22.88 -22.33 -25.29
CA ALA A 19 -21.86 -22.32 -24.25
C ALA A 19 -20.44 -22.35 -24.83
N ILE A 20 -20.20 -23.20 -25.84
CA ILE A 20 -18.91 -23.27 -26.53
C ILE A 20 -18.58 -21.92 -27.21
N LEU A 21 -19.54 -21.26 -27.86
CA LEU A 21 -19.33 -19.96 -28.48
C LEU A 21 -18.94 -18.91 -27.44
N GLN A 22 -19.60 -18.87 -26.28
CA GLN A 22 -19.27 -17.92 -25.21
C GLN A 22 -17.89 -18.21 -24.58
N ILE A 23 -17.54 -19.48 -24.40
CA ILE A 23 -16.21 -19.87 -23.90
C ILE A 23 -15.14 -19.43 -24.89
N ASN A 24 -15.33 -19.66 -26.20
CA ASN A 24 -14.39 -19.22 -27.22
C ASN A 24 -14.26 -17.69 -27.27
N ALA A 25 -15.36 -16.97 -27.17
CA ALA A 25 -15.32 -15.50 -27.07
C ALA A 25 -14.51 -15.03 -25.86
N TYR A 26 -14.66 -15.70 -24.71
CA TYR A 26 -13.87 -15.42 -23.52
C TYR A 26 -12.36 -15.69 -23.74
N LEU A 27 -12.02 -16.82 -24.38
CA LEU A 27 -10.64 -17.19 -24.73
C LEU A 27 -10.02 -16.22 -25.76
N ASP A 28 -10.82 -15.67 -26.65
CA ASP A 28 -10.42 -14.66 -27.63
C ASP A 28 -10.30 -13.25 -27.03
N GLY A 29 -10.56 -13.10 -25.72
CA GLY A 29 -10.31 -11.88 -24.97
C GLY A 29 -11.54 -11.09 -24.54
N ASP A 30 -12.77 -11.53 -24.90
CA ASP A 30 -13.99 -10.91 -24.35
C ASP A 30 -14.24 -11.34 -22.90
N ARG A 31 -13.67 -10.59 -21.98
CA ARG A 31 -13.81 -10.84 -20.53
C ARG A 31 -15.26 -10.76 -20.01
N ASN A 32 -16.18 -10.22 -20.80
CA ASN A 32 -17.59 -10.09 -20.45
C ASN A 32 -18.45 -11.23 -20.99
N ALA A 33 -17.90 -12.10 -21.84
CA ALA A 33 -18.61 -13.26 -22.32
C ALA A 33 -19.15 -14.10 -21.15
N ARG A 34 -20.44 -14.42 -21.19
CA ARG A 34 -21.12 -15.20 -20.15
C ARG A 34 -22.11 -16.18 -20.80
N ILE A 35 -22.19 -17.36 -20.20
CA ILE A 35 -23.13 -18.38 -20.61
C ILE A 35 -24.45 -18.14 -19.89
N GLU A 36 -25.58 -18.15 -20.61
CA GLU A 36 -26.90 -18.03 -20.00
C GLU A 36 -27.26 -19.28 -19.19
N CYS A 37 -27.62 -19.09 -17.91
CA CYS A 37 -27.85 -20.15 -16.94
C CYS A 37 -29.23 -20.05 -16.24
N ASP A 38 -30.27 -19.61 -16.95
CA ASP A 38 -31.57 -19.24 -16.38
C ASP A 38 -32.49 -20.44 -16.05
N ASN A 39 -32.02 -21.68 -16.27
CA ASN A 39 -32.82 -22.87 -16.03
C ASN A 39 -32.20 -23.79 -14.97
N GLU A 40 -33.00 -24.75 -14.51
CA GLU A 40 -32.58 -25.76 -13.53
C GLU A 40 -32.08 -27.04 -14.19
N GLY A 41 -31.14 -27.73 -13.54
CA GLY A 41 -30.58 -29.03 -13.95
C GLY A 41 -29.07 -29.10 -13.86
N GLU A 42 -28.54 -30.32 -13.97
CA GLU A 42 -27.10 -30.60 -13.82
C GLU A 42 -26.23 -29.85 -14.86
N LEU A 43 -26.73 -29.72 -16.09
CA LEU A 43 -26.04 -28.97 -17.14
C LEU A 43 -25.89 -27.47 -16.75
N TYR A 44 -26.96 -26.86 -16.24
CA TYR A 44 -26.91 -25.45 -15.84
C TYR A 44 -26.02 -25.20 -14.61
N ARG A 45 -25.93 -26.18 -13.68
CA ARG A 45 -24.97 -26.13 -12.57
C ARG A 45 -23.54 -26.13 -13.10
N LEU A 46 -23.23 -26.93 -14.12
CA LEU A 46 -21.92 -26.92 -14.79
C LEU A 46 -21.65 -25.56 -15.46
N LEU A 47 -22.60 -25.03 -16.22
CA LEU A 47 -22.46 -23.73 -16.90
C LEU A 47 -22.27 -22.58 -15.90
N HIS A 48 -22.99 -22.62 -14.79
CA HIS A 48 -22.81 -21.68 -13.69
C HIS A 48 -21.41 -21.75 -13.06
N SER A 49 -20.88 -22.97 -12.89
CA SER A 49 -19.52 -23.17 -12.40
C SER A 49 -18.46 -22.61 -13.37
N ILE A 50 -18.69 -22.72 -14.67
CA ILE A 50 -17.82 -22.12 -15.71
C ILE A 50 -17.85 -20.58 -15.63
N ASN A 51 -19.04 -19.98 -15.50
CA ASN A 51 -19.15 -18.53 -15.30
C ASN A 51 -18.44 -18.05 -14.02
N SER A 52 -18.55 -18.83 -12.94
CA SER A 52 -17.86 -18.55 -11.68
C SER A 52 -16.34 -18.63 -11.85
N LEU A 53 -15.85 -19.63 -12.58
CA LEU A 53 -14.43 -19.76 -12.92
C LEU A 53 -13.93 -18.56 -13.74
N ALA A 54 -14.68 -18.15 -14.75
CA ALA A 54 -14.36 -16.95 -15.55
C ALA A 54 -14.30 -15.68 -14.70
N ALA A 55 -15.24 -15.53 -13.74
CA ALA A 55 -15.22 -14.40 -12.80
C ALA A 55 -13.97 -14.39 -11.91
N VAL A 56 -13.57 -15.55 -11.38
CA VAL A 56 -12.36 -15.70 -10.57
C VAL A 56 -11.11 -15.40 -11.40
N LEU A 57 -11.03 -15.90 -12.64
CA LEU A 57 -9.90 -15.63 -13.55
C LEU A 57 -9.79 -14.12 -13.88
N ASN A 58 -10.93 -13.45 -14.13
CA ASN A 58 -10.93 -12.00 -14.35
C ASN A 58 -10.44 -11.23 -13.11
N ALA A 59 -10.90 -11.61 -11.92
CA ALA A 59 -10.46 -11.00 -10.68
C ALA A 59 -8.94 -11.18 -10.44
N HIS A 60 -8.39 -12.36 -10.74
CA HIS A 60 -6.95 -12.61 -10.68
C HIS A 60 -6.19 -11.75 -11.69
N ALA A 61 -6.63 -11.70 -12.96
CA ALA A 61 -5.98 -10.90 -13.98
C ALA A 61 -5.99 -9.39 -13.64
N ASP A 62 -7.09 -8.91 -13.05
CA ASP A 62 -7.19 -7.51 -12.61
C ASP A 62 -6.28 -7.22 -11.42
N ASN A 63 -6.13 -8.17 -10.49
CA ASN A 63 -5.20 -8.04 -9.38
C ASN A 63 -3.74 -8.02 -9.89
N GLU A 64 -3.35 -8.93 -10.78
CA GLU A 64 -2.00 -8.94 -11.37
C GLU A 64 -1.69 -7.63 -12.10
N LEU A 65 -2.65 -7.06 -12.83
CA LEU A 65 -2.47 -5.77 -13.49
C LEU A 65 -2.24 -4.63 -12.48
N ARG A 66 -3.02 -4.60 -11.39
CA ARG A 66 -2.87 -3.59 -10.32
C ARG A 66 -1.51 -3.73 -9.62
N GLU A 67 -1.10 -4.94 -9.31
CA GLU A 67 0.21 -5.21 -8.70
C GLU A 67 1.36 -4.75 -9.61
N LYS A 68 1.25 -5.05 -10.92
CA LYS A 68 2.24 -4.61 -11.90
C LYS A 68 2.30 -3.08 -12.05
N GLU A 69 1.15 -2.41 -12.08
CA GLU A 69 1.08 -0.95 -12.12
C GLU A 69 1.63 -0.32 -10.84
N PHE A 70 1.28 -0.87 -9.68
CA PHE A 70 1.82 -0.44 -8.39
C PHE A 70 3.35 -0.55 -8.36
N LEU A 71 3.90 -1.71 -8.76
CA LEU A 71 5.34 -1.92 -8.80
C LEU A 71 6.04 -0.94 -9.76
N LYS A 72 5.48 -0.75 -10.97
CA LYS A 72 6.00 0.20 -11.95
C LYS A 72 6.04 1.63 -11.40
N ASN A 73 4.96 2.08 -10.78
CA ASN A 73 4.85 3.42 -10.20
C ASN A 73 5.83 3.58 -9.04
N THR A 74 5.92 2.59 -8.14
CA THR A 74 6.84 2.58 -7.00
C THR A 74 8.30 2.68 -7.46
N ILE A 75 8.72 1.91 -8.48
CA ILE A 75 10.07 1.98 -9.05
C ILE A 75 10.34 3.35 -9.67
N SER A 76 9.35 3.91 -10.38
CA SER A 76 9.47 5.25 -10.97
C SER A 76 9.66 6.32 -9.91
N ASP A 77 8.85 6.30 -8.86
CA ASP A 77 8.90 7.27 -7.76
C ASP A 77 10.23 7.19 -7.01
N ILE A 78 10.69 5.97 -6.68
CA ILE A 78 11.99 5.76 -6.04
C ILE A 78 13.12 6.27 -6.95
N SER A 79 13.06 6.00 -8.26
CA SER A 79 14.07 6.47 -9.21
C SER A 79 14.15 8.00 -9.23
N HIS A 80 13.00 8.68 -9.21
CA HIS A 80 12.94 10.14 -9.12
C HIS A 80 13.47 10.65 -7.77
N GLN A 81 13.09 10.02 -6.67
CA GLN A 81 13.54 10.41 -5.33
C GLN A 81 15.04 10.16 -5.09
N LEU A 82 15.64 9.15 -5.73
CA LEU A 82 17.08 8.90 -5.69
C LEU A 82 17.87 9.88 -6.58
N LYS A 83 17.31 10.29 -7.71
CA LYS A 83 18.01 11.19 -8.63
C LYS A 83 18.35 12.55 -8.00
N THR A 84 17.49 13.07 -7.15
CA THR A 84 17.65 14.38 -6.50
C THR A 84 18.86 14.40 -5.55
N PRO A 85 18.97 13.53 -4.53
CA PRO A 85 20.12 13.50 -3.63
C PRO A 85 21.42 13.14 -4.36
N LEU A 86 21.37 12.26 -5.37
CA LEU A 86 22.55 11.94 -6.18
C LEU A 86 23.06 13.15 -6.98
N ALA A 87 22.14 13.98 -7.51
CA ALA A 87 22.51 15.21 -8.19
C ALA A 87 23.13 16.22 -7.21
N ALA A 88 22.60 16.37 -6.01
CA ALA A 88 23.17 17.21 -4.95
C ALA A 88 24.56 16.74 -4.53
N LEU A 89 24.75 15.42 -4.30
CA LEU A 89 26.05 14.84 -4.00
C LEU A 89 27.09 15.11 -5.09
N ASN A 90 26.71 15.00 -6.37
CA ASN A 90 27.61 15.33 -7.48
C ASN A 90 28.03 16.79 -7.46
N ILE A 91 27.12 17.71 -7.13
CA ILE A 91 27.44 19.16 -7.01
C ILE A 91 28.40 19.38 -5.84
N TYR A 92 28.09 18.84 -4.65
CA TYR A 92 28.95 19.00 -3.46
C TYR A 92 30.35 18.39 -3.69
N ASN A 93 30.42 17.24 -4.33
CA ASN A 93 31.70 16.62 -4.68
C ASN A 93 32.49 17.46 -5.68
N GLY A 94 31.83 18.08 -6.66
CA GLY A 94 32.48 19.01 -7.57
C GLY A 94 33.04 20.26 -6.86
N LEU A 95 32.27 20.82 -5.92
CA LEU A 95 32.72 21.95 -5.12
C LEU A 95 33.87 21.60 -4.18
N LEU A 96 33.89 20.39 -3.59
CA LEU A 96 34.96 19.91 -2.73
C LEU A 96 36.27 19.64 -3.48
N GLN A 97 36.23 19.52 -4.82
CA GLN A 97 37.42 19.33 -5.67
C GLN A 97 38.05 20.66 -6.11
N ASP A 98 37.44 21.80 -5.76
CA ASP A 98 38.00 23.12 -6.06
C ASP A 98 39.22 23.39 -5.19
N GLU A 99 40.37 23.72 -5.81
CA GLU A 99 41.62 23.97 -5.13
C GLU A 99 41.58 25.23 -4.25
N ASP A 100 40.70 26.18 -4.56
CA ASP A 100 40.57 27.45 -3.84
C ASP A 100 39.44 27.43 -2.77
N ILE A 101 38.88 26.26 -2.44
CA ILE A 101 37.79 26.15 -1.46
C ILE A 101 38.24 26.54 -0.05
N GLU A 102 37.42 27.32 0.64
CA GLU A 102 37.64 27.67 2.05
C GLU A 102 37.39 26.47 2.97
N VAL A 103 38.20 26.32 4.03
CA VAL A 103 38.06 25.22 5.01
C VAL A 103 36.67 25.18 5.66
N SER A 104 36.05 26.33 5.88
CA SER A 104 34.66 26.46 6.36
C SER A 104 33.67 25.77 5.43
N SER A 105 33.79 25.99 4.11
CA SER A 105 32.94 25.44 3.07
C SER A 105 33.14 23.94 2.89
N VAL A 106 34.38 23.42 3.10
CA VAL A 106 34.64 21.97 3.09
C VAL A 106 33.79 21.26 4.15
N LYS A 107 33.76 21.80 5.37
CA LYS A 107 32.96 21.20 6.45
C LYS A 107 31.47 21.27 6.20
N GLU A 108 31.00 22.37 5.62
CA GLU A 108 29.59 22.57 5.23
C GLU A 108 29.18 21.56 4.16
N PHE A 109 29.91 21.45 3.04
CA PHE A 109 29.57 20.54 1.95
C PHE A 109 29.71 19.07 2.35
N ALA A 110 30.65 18.73 3.23
CA ALA A 110 30.76 17.38 3.81
C ALA A 110 29.52 17.05 4.64
N GLY A 111 29.05 17.98 5.49
CA GLY A 111 27.84 17.78 6.27
C GLY A 111 26.57 17.67 5.41
N LEU A 112 26.46 18.47 4.35
CA LEU A 112 25.37 18.37 3.39
C LEU A 112 25.40 17.04 2.62
N SER A 113 26.59 16.55 2.28
CA SER A 113 26.76 15.24 1.63
C SER A 113 26.33 14.09 2.55
N GLU A 114 26.64 14.15 3.84
CA GLU A 114 26.20 13.17 4.83
C GLU A 114 24.66 13.14 4.92
N GLN A 115 24.00 14.29 4.96
CA GLN A 115 22.54 14.37 4.96
C GLN A 115 21.89 13.72 3.73
N GLU A 116 22.46 13.92 2.54
CA GLU A 116 21.92 13.29 1.33
C GLU A 116 22.20 11.78 1.29
N LEU A 117 23.30 11.30 1.85
CA LEU A 117 23.58 9.87 2.02
C LEU A 117 22.58 9.22 2.97
N ASP A 118 22.29 9.82 4.13
CA ASP A 118 21.27 9.34 5.08
C ASP A 118 19.88 9.27 4.43
N ARG A 119 19.57 10.25 3.58
CA ARG A 119 18.32 10.24 2.80
C ARG A 119 18.26 9.06 1.83
N ILE A 120 19.35 8.79 1.10
CA ILE A 120 19.44 7.64 0.20
C ILE A 120 19.30 6.34 0.98
N GLU A 121 19.97 6.20 2.11
CA GLU A 121 19.87 5.03 2.97
C GLU A 121 18.40 4.78 3.40
N THR A 122 17.73 5.83 3.85
CA THR A 122 16.30 5.75 4.23
C THR A 122 15.42 5.28 3.08
N LEU A 123 15.65 5.77 1.85
CA LEU A 123 14.90 5.35 0.66
C LEU A 123 15.15 3.87 0.33
N VAL A 124 16.40 3.42 0.40
CA VAL A 124 16.77 2.01 0.17
C VAL A 124 16.14 1.09 1.21
N GLN A 125 16.17 1.45 2.49
CA GLN A 125 15.52 0.69 3.56
C GLN A 125 14.01 0.59 3.36
N SER A 126 13.36 1.68 2.95
CA SER A 126 11.94 1.69 2.63
C SER A 126 11.60 0.76 1.46
N LEU A 127 12.42 0.75 0.40
CA LEU A 127 12.26 -0.17 -0.72
C LEU A 127 12.38 -1.63 -0.30
N LEU A 128 13.40 -1.94 0.51
CA LEU A 128 13.60 -3.30 1.04
C LEU A 128 12.43 -3.76 1.91
N LYS A 129 11.82 -2.86 2.68
CA LYS A 129 10.61 -3.16 3.46
C LYS A 129 9.42 -3.48 2.55
N ILE A 130 9.18 -2.66 1.52
CA ILE A 130 8.11 -2.89 0.54
C ILE A 130 8.29 -4.27 -0.13
N THR A 131 9.49 -4.56 -0.62
CA THR A 131 9.75 -5.85 -1.30
C THR A 131 9.58 -7.07 -0.39
N ARG A 132 9.91 -6.95 0.91
CA ARG A 132 9.69 -8.03 1.88
C ARG A 132 8.20 -8.21 2.21
N LEU A 133 7.43 -7.12 2.24
CA LEU A 133 5.97 -7.18 2.42
C LEU A 133 5.30 -7.88 1.24
N ASP A 134 5.63 -7.51 0.01
CA ASP A 134 5.07 -8.10 -1.21
C ASP A 134 5.42 -9.58 -1.35
N ALA A 135 6.64 -9.96 -0.97
CA ALA A 135 7.06 -11.37 -0.98
C ALA A 135 6.38 -12.23 0.12
N GLY A 136 5.54 -11.64 0.97
CA GLY A 136 4.96 -12.34 2.12
C GLY A 136 6.01 -12.85 3.13
N ALA A 137 7.24 -12.34 3.03
CA ALA A 137 8.37 -12.76 3.87
C ALA A 137 8.31 -12.17 5.28
N ILE A 138 7.37 -11.24 5.53
CA ILE A 138 7.18 -10.64 6.84
C ILE A 138 6.09 -11.40 7.58
N VAL A 139 6.47 -12.04 8.66
CA VAL A 139 5.53 -12.62 9.63
C VAL A 139 5.22 -11.54 10.65
N LEU A 140 3.99 -11.03 10.64
CA LEU A 140 3.55 -10.04 11.63
C LEU A 140 3.34 -10.73 12.99
N GLU A 141 4.04 -10.26 14.00
CA GLU A 141 3.90 -10.72 15.39
C GLU A 141 2.78 -9.96 16.09
N LYS A 142 1.53 -10.39 15.83
CA LYS A 142 0.36 -9.70 16.37
C LYS A 142 0.10 -10.09 17.82
N ASN A 143 -0.05 -9.06 18.66
CA ASN A 143 -0.41 -9.16 20.08
C ASN A 143 -1.55 -8.21 20.41
N ALA A 144 -2.18 -8.40 21.58
CA ALA A 144 -3.16 -7.45 22.11
C ALA A 144 -2.42 -6.26 22.72
N GLU A 145 -2.35 -5.16 21.97
CA GLU A 145 -1.62 -3.96 22.37
C GLU A 145 -2.58 -2.86 22.84
N ASN A 146 -2.15 -2.07 23.84
CA ASN A 146 -2.91 -0.91 24.29
C ASN A 146 -2.62 0.28 23.36
N VAL A 147 -3.68 0.82 22.74
CA VAL A 147 -3.54 1.90 21.76
C VAL A 147 -3.06 3.20 22.43
N ALA A 148 -3.52 3.51 23.63
CA ALA A 148 -3.08 4.72 24.33
C ALA A 148 -1.59 4.69 24.68
N ASP A 149 -1.04 3.52 25.06
CA ASP A 149 0.39 3.37 25.33
C ASP A 149 1.21 3.54 24.06
N MET A 150 0.76 3.00 22.93
CA MET A 150 1.39 3.19 21.63
C MET A 150 1.43 4.67 21.23
N MET A 151 0.34 5.40 21.41
CA MET A 151 0.28 6.84 21.08
C MET A 151 1.18 7.69 22.02
N ARG A 152 1.34 7.29 23.28
CA ARG A 152 2.30 7.94 24.19
C ARG A 152 3.75 7.72 23.77
N ASP A 153 4.10 6.53 23.28
CA ASP A 153 5.44 6.26 22.74
C ASP A 153 5.75 7.17 21.56
N ILE A 154 4.78 7.34 20.65
CA ILE A 154 4.90 8.26 19.51
C ILE A 154 5.06 9.72 19.97
N GLU A 155 4.26 10.17 20.93
CA GLU A 155 4.42 11.51 21.50
C GLU A 155 5.83 11.72 22.09
N LEU A 156 6.34 10.72 22.82
CA LEU A 156 7.68 10.77 23.38
C LEU A 156 8.77 10.80 22.29
N HIS A 157 8.59 10.04 21.23
CA HIS A 157 9.51 10.02 20.08
C HIS A 157 9.63 11.40 19.45
N PHE A 158 8.52 12.10 19.26
CA PHE A 158 8.50 13.43 18.67
C PHE A 158 8.68 14.58 19.66
N ALA A 159 8.75 14.34 20.98
CA ALA A 159 8.79 15.38 22.01
C ALA A 159 9.96 16.37 21.85
N TYR A 160 11.15 15.88 21.47
CA TYR A 160 12.29 16.76 21.21
C TYR A 160 12.06 17.66 20.01
N ARG A 161 11.59 17.11 18.89
CA ARG A 161 11.30 17.83 17.66
C ARG A 161 10.18 18.86 17.88
N ALA A 162 9.13 18.48 18.60
CA ALA A 162 8.02 19.36 18.94
C ALA A 162 8.49 20.63 19.69
N ARG A 163 9.39 20.45 20.66
CA ARG A 163 9.99 21.58 21.39
C ARG A 163 10.85 22.48 20.51
N GLN A 164 11.67 21.88 19.66
CA GLN A 164 12.57 22.62 18.73
C GLN A 164 11.75 23.46 17.72
N GLU A 165 10.71 22.89 17.16
CA GLU A 165 9.85 23.54 16.15
C GLU A 165 8.68 24.34 16.78
N LYS A 166 8.59 24.39 18.14
CA LYS A 166 7.51 25.03 18.90
C LYS A 166 6.12 24.52 18.52
N LYS A 167 6.02 23.25 18.19
CA LYS A 167 4.76 22.55 17.87
C LYS A 167 4.26 21.78 19.07
N GLU A 168 2.96 21.47 19.07
CA GLU A 168 2.31 20.72 20.14
C GLU A 168 1.70 19.43 19.59
N ILE A 169 1.85 18.32 20.33
CA ILE A 169 1.12 17.07 20.05
C ILE A 169 0.03 16.93 21.10
N ILE A 170 -1.21 16.71 20.67
CA ILE A 170 -2.35 16.49 21.54
C ILE A 170 -2.90 15.09 21.29
N LEU A 171 -2.89 14.26 22.33
CA LEU A 171 -3.45 12.92 22.32
C LEU A 171 -4.89 12.94 22.84
N SER A 172 -5.80 12.21 22.20
CA SER A 172 -7.18 12.07 22.65
C SER A 172 -7.78 10.72 22.26
N GLY A 173 -8.29 9.98 23.23
CA GLY A 173 -8.92 8.68 23.01
C GLY A 173 -9.14 7.92 24.32
N SER A 174 -9.63 6.69 24.23
CA SER A 174 -9.84 5.81 25.37
C SER A 174 -8.52 5.19 25.84
N ASP A 175 -8.24 5.25 27.15
CA ASP A 175 -7.05 4.64 27.76
C ASP A 175 -7.09 3.11 27.79
N HIS A 176 -8.26 2.51 27.59
CA HIS A 176 -8.46 1.06 27.74
C HIS A 176 -8.66 0.33 26.40
N LEU A 177 -8.49 1.04 25.28
CA LEU A 177 -8.69 0.46 23.98
C LEU A 177 -7.53 -0.45 23.61
N SER A 178 -7.84 -1.72 23.30
CA SER A 178 -6.87 -2.71 22.87
C SER A 178 -7.07 -3.06 21.41
N LEU A 179 -5.96 -3.23 20.67
CA LEU A 179 -5.94 -3.61 19.28
C LEU A 179 -5.03 -4.84 19.08
N PHE A 180 -5.51 -5.85 18.35
CA PHE A 180 -4.69 -7.01 17.99
C PHE A 180 -3.85 -6.68 16.76
N CYS A 181 -2.62 -6.25 16.99
CA CYS A 181 -1.72 -5.77 15.94
C CYS A 181 -0.26 -6.13 16.24
N ASP A 182 0.60 -5.95 15.25
CA ASP A 182 2.04 -5.89 15.43
C ASP A 182 2.39 -4.44 15.80
N ARG A 183 2.91 -4.25 17.03
CA ARG A 183 3.18 -2.94 17.61
C ARG A 183 4.21 -2.14 16.79
N ASP A 184 5.29 -2.79 16.38
CA ASP A 184 6.40 -2.13 15.70
C ASP A 184 5.98 -1.63 14.32
N TRP A 185 5.27 -2.47 13.56
CA TRP A 185 4.76 -2.09 12.25
C TRP A 185 3.70 -0.99 12.32
N LEU A 186 2.82 -1.05 13.31
CA LEU A 186 1.79 -0.02 13.48
C LEU A 186 2.39 1.31 13.97
N ASN A 187 3.32 1.27 14.92
CA ASN A 187 4.05 2.45 15.37
C ASN A 187 4.79 3.10 14.22
N GLU A 188 5.51 2.33 13.40
CA GLU A 188 6.20 2.86 12.21
C GLU A 188 5.23 3.54 11.23
N ALA A 189 4.06 2.95 11.00
CA ALA A 189 3.05 3.54 10.13
C ALA A 189 2.55 4.89 10.67
N ILE A 190 2.28 4.96 11.98
CA ILE A 190 1.80 6.18 12.64
C ILE A 190 2.92 7.23 12.70
N ASP A 191 4.15 6.85 13.05
CA ASP A 191 5.32 7.72 13.03
C ASP A 191 5.51 8.42 11.67
N ASN A 192 5.36 7.69 10.58
CA ASN A 192 5.45 8.24 9.23
C ASN A 192 4.37 9.30 8.97
N ILE A 193 3.13 9.09 9.44
CA ILE A 193 2.05 10.07 9.28
C ILE A 193 2.29 11.30 10.18
N VAL A 194 2.70 11.10 11.42
CA VAL A 194 3.04 12.19 12.36
C VAL A 194 4.23 12.99 11.83
N LYS A 195 5.26 12.32 11.31
CA LYS A 195 6.40 12.98 10.66
C LYS A 195 5.95 13.86 9.49
N ASN A 196 5.07 13.36 8.63
CA ASN A 196 4.52 14.14 7.53
C ASN A 196 3.76 15.38 8.03
N ALA A 197 2.95 15.25 9.09
CA ALA A 197 2.28 16.37 9.72
C ALA A 197 3.29 17.41 10.25
N PHE A 198 4.41 16.98 10.84
CA PHE A 198 5.49 17.90 11.24
C PHE A 198 6.16 18.57 10.05
N ASP A 199 6.42 17.85 8.97
CA ASP A 199 7.14 18.35 7.79
C ASP A 199 6.30 19.39 7.00
N HIS A 200 4.97 19.30 7.07
CA HIS A 200 4.05 20.15 6.28
C HIS A 200 3.38 21.27 7.09
N THR A 201 3.68 21.40 8.39
CA THR A 201 3.10 22.45 9.24
C THR A 201 4.15 23.49 9.62
N GLU A 202 3.67 24.70 9.93
CA GLU A 202 4.51 25.81 10.38
C GLU A 202 4.82 25.72 11.90
N SER A 203 5.76 26.56 12.34
CA SER A 203 6.09 26.69 13.77
C SER A 203 4.87 27.19 14.54
N GLY A 204 4.55 26.54 15.67
CA GLY A 204 3.38 26.84 16.48
C GLY A 204 2.15 26.01 16.12
N ALA A 205 2.24 25.13 15.13
CA ALA A 205 1.16 24.23 14.78
C ALA A 205 0.85 23.20 15.88
N THR A 206 -0.39 22.68 15.86
CA THR A 206 -0.86 21.62 16.74
C THR A 206 -1.18 20.37 15.93
N ILE A 207 -0.53 19.25 16.27
CA ILE A 207 -0.78 17.93 15.68
C ILE A 207 -1.64 17.15 16.66
N ARG A 208 -2.85 16.75 16.24
CA ARG A 208 -3.78 15.99 17.07
C ARG A 208 -3.82 14.55 16.63
N VAL A 209 -3.62 13.64 17.56
CA VAL A 209 -3.76 12.20 17.36
C VAL A 209 -4.95 11.72 18.19
N ALA A 210 -6.00 11.29 17.50
CA ALA A 210 -7.23 10.84 18.14
C ALA A 210 -7.53 9.39 17.78
N TRP A 211 -8.01 8.59 18.72
CA TRP A 211 -8.41 7.21 18.46
C TRP A 211 -9.73 6.86 19.13
N LYS A 212 -10.48 6.00 18.45
CA LYS A 212 -11.78 5.50 18.94
C LYS A 212 -12.07 4.11 18.42
N GLU A 213 -12.90 3.40 19.18
CA GLU A 213 -13.45 2.13 18.75
C GLU A 213 -14.60 2.34 17.76
N LEU A 214 -14.63 1.51 16.72
CA LEU A 214 -15.73 1.39 15.75
C LEU A 214 -16.22 -0.06 15.73
N PRO A 215 -17.45 -0.34 15.27
CA PRO A 215 -17.94 -1.73 15.16
C PRO A 215 -17.06 -2.64 14.30
N SER A 216 -16.28 -2.07 13.38
CA SER A 216 -15.40 -2.79 12.44
C SER A 216 -13.92 -2.79 12.86
N GLY A 217 -13.55 -2.11 13.95
CA GLY A 217 -12.15 -2.01 14.38
C GLY A 217 -11.83 -0.71 15.11
N VAL A 218 -10.55 -0.32 15.12
CA VAL A 218 -10.07 0.92 15.73
C VAL A 218 -9.77 1.95 14.66
N GLN A 219 -10.28 3.15 14.82
CA GLN A 219 -9.93 4.29 13.98
C GLN A 219 -8.90 5.17 14.70
N ILE A 220 -7.77 5.42 14.07
CA ILE A 220 -6.77 6.41 14.49
C ILE A 220 -6.80 7.54 13.47
N VAL A 221 -6.92 8.78 13.94
CA VAL A 221 -7.00 9.98 13.11
C VAL A 221 -5.91 10.95 13.53
N ILE A 222 -5.10 11.37 12.57
CA ILE A 222 -4.06 12.38 12.78
C ILE A 222 -4.46 13.60 11.96
N THR A 223 -4.52 14.77 12.62
CA THR A 223 -4.87 16.05 12.00
C THR A 223 -3.86 17.11 12.41
N ASP A 224 -3.51 17.95 11.49
CA ASP A 224 -2.66 19.11 11.62
C ASP A 224 -3.42 20.40 11.27
N ASN A 225 -2.91 21.57 11.65
CA ASN A 225 -3.51 22.87 11.37
C ASN A 225 -2.53 23.86 10.75
#